data_0a4f820e981545952bd586cde8c311a6
#
_entry.id   0a4f820e981545952bd586cde8c311a6
#
_cell.length_a   1.000
_cell.length_b   1.000
_cell.length_c   1.000
_cell.angle_alpha   90.00
_cell.angle_beta   90.00
_cell.angle_gamma   90.00
#
_symmetry.space_group_name_H-M   'P 1'
#
loop_
_entity.id
_entity.type
_entity.pdbx_description
1 polymer ?
#
loop_
_entity_poly.entity_id
_entity_poly.type
_entity_poly.pdbx_seq_one_letter_code
_entity_poly.pdbx_strand_id
1 'polypeptide(L)'
;MKKLNVLVMGLLLPMLAAAQTVKSPNGNVSVTFSLTEKGQPTYEMSYKGKTVCKPSHLGLELAKDKHASKGMEETNLMDGFTETGSKTSTFDETWKPVWGETATIRNHYNEMEVNLNQASSKRNITIRFRVYDYGMGLRYE
;
A
#
# COMPACT_ATOMS: atom_id res chain seq x y z
N MET A 1 42.05 -0.87 41.29
CA MET A 1 41.68 -0.86 39.85
C MET A 1 40.15 -0.95 39.77
N LYS A 2 39.45 0.18 39.51
CA LYS A 2 38.00 0.22 39.42
C LYS A 2 37.57 -0.14 37.99
N LYS A 3 36.80 -1.25 37.85
CA LYS A 3 36.23 -1.66 36.56
C LYS A 3 35.07 -0.75 36.23
N LEU A 4 35.17 0.06 35.17
CA LEU A 4 34.11 0.89 34.63
C LEU A 4 33.23 0.03 33.74
N ASN A 5 32.02 -0.32 34.25
CA ASN A 5 31.00 -0.99 33.46
C ASN A 5 30.27 0.06 32.61
N VAL A 6 30.57 0.10 31.33
CA VAL A 6 29.79 0.91 30.37
C VAL A 6 28.53 0.15 30.00
N LEU A 7 27.39 0.60 30.56
CA LEU A 7 26.07 0.13 30.18
C LEU A 7 25.69 0.77 28.84
N VAL A 8 25.82 0.04 27.75
CA VAL A 8 25.32 0.47 26.44
C VAL A 8 23.80 0.26 26.44
N MET A 9 23.08 1.32 26.72
CA MET A 9 21.62 1.36 26.60
C MET A 9 21.27 1.53 25.12
N GLY A 10 20.98 0.41 24.44
CA GLY A 10 20.52 0.41 23.06
C GLY A 10 19.20 1.17 22.93
N LEU A 11 19.25 2.31 22.26
CA LEU A 11 18.07 3.11 21.92
C LEU A 11 17.29 2.37 20.84
N LEU A 12 16.26 1.59 21.22
CA LEU A 12 15.25 1.08 20.29
C LEU A 12 14.43 2.28 19.80
N LEU A 13 14.80 2.84 18.66
CA LEU A 13 13.95 3.78 17.94
C LEU A 13 12.75 3.01 17.40
N PRO A 14 11.50 3.39 17.73
CA PRO A 14 10.34 2.82 17.08
C PRO A 14 10.43 3.17 15.59
N MET A 15 10.44 2.15 14.73
CA MET A 15 10.25 2.32 13.29
C MET A 15 8.80 2.79 13.09
N LEU A 16 8.58 4.11 13.05
CA LEU A 16 7.33 4.65 12.55
C LEU A 16 7.24 4.23 11.08
N ALA A 17 6.20 3.47 10.74
CA ALA A 17 5.85 3.19 9.36
C ALA A 17 5.62 4.54 8.66
N ALA A 18 6.52 4.92 7.76
CA ALA A 18 6.43 6.19 7.05
C ALA A 18 5.23 6.13 6.10
N ALA A 19 4.33 7.11 6.21
CA ALA A 19 3.24 7.26 5.25
C ALA A 19 3.82 7.52 3.85
N GLN A 20 3.32 6.80 2.85
CA GLN A 20 3.79 6.91 1.47
C GLN A 20 2.75 7.57 0.60
N THR A 21 3.18 8.50 -0.24
CA THR A 21 2.26 9.29 -1.06
C THR A 21 2.64 9.21 -2.53
N VAL A 22 1.65 8.94 -3.37
CA VAL A 22 1.74 9.06 -4.83
C VAL A 22 0.73 10.10 -5.33
N LYS A 23 1.12 10.89 -6.30
CA LYS A 23 0.27 11.92 -6.92
C LYS A 23 -0.02 11.56 -8.37
N SER A 24 -1.16 12.04 -8.88
CA SER A 24 -1.45 11.98 -10.31
C SER A 24 -0.41 12.75 -11.14
N PRO A 25 -0.30 12.52 -12.45
CA PRO A 25 0.64 13.22 -13.31
C PRO A 25 0.51 14.75 -13.23
N ASN A 26 -0.70 15.30 -13.13
CA ASN A 26 -0.94 16.74 -12.96
C ASN A 26 -0.84 17.23 -11.51
N GLY A 27 -0.57 16.31 -10.54
CA GLY A 27 -0.42 16.61 -9.11
C GLY A 27 -1.71 16.93 -8.35
N ASN A 28 -2.87 16.89 -8.99
CA ASN A 28 -4.15 17.28 -8.35
C ASN A 28 -4.72 16.19 -7.45
N VAL A 29 -4.58 14.92 -7.83
CA VAL A 29 -4.99 13.77 -7.01
C VAL A 29 -3.78 13.29 -6.22
N SER A 30 -3.96 13.06 -4.92
CA SER A 30 -2.93 12.52 -4.04
C SER A 30 -3.50 11.35 -3.26
N VAL A 31 -2.79 10.24 -3.26
CA VAL A 31 -3.13 9.04 -2.48
C VAL A 31 -2.01 8.77 -1.51
N THR A 32 -2.35 8.65 -0.23
CA THR A 32 -1.39 8.34 0.84
C THR A 32 -1.74 6.99 1.42
N PHE A 33 -0.77 6.10 1.46
CA PHE A 33 -0.83 4.79 2.12
C PHE A 33 -0.14 4.86 3.47
N SER A 34 -0.68 4.15 4.46
CA SER A 34 -0.05 3.96 5.77
C SER A 34 -0.48 2.63 6.40
N LEU A 35 0.29 2.17 7.38
CA LEU A 35 -0.10 1.09 8.28
C LEU A 35 -0.50 1.68 9.63
N THR A 36 -1.58 1.16 10.23
CA THR A 36 -1.91 1.46 11.63
C THR A 36 -0.91 0.80 12.57
N GLU A 37 -0.95 1.13 13.86
CA GLU A 37 -0.14 0.47 14.90
C GLU A 37 -0.33 -1.05 14.95
N LYS A 38 -1.50 -1.54 14.53
CA LYS A 38 -1.81 -2.98 14.43
C LYS A 38 -1.38 -3.60 13.09
N GLY A 39 -0.72 -2.83 12.22
CA GLY A 39 -0.33 -3.29 10.90
C GLY A 39 -1.51 -3.44 9.94
N GLN A 40 -2.60 -2.69 10.14
CA GLN A 40 -3.72 -2.67 9.21
C GLN A 40 -3.44 -1.67 8.09
N PRO A 41 -3.50 -2.07 6.80
CA PRO A 41 -3.31 -1.17 5.69
C PRO A 41 -4.44 -0.14 5.61
N THR A 42 -4.07 1.11 5.38
CA THR A 42 -5.01 2.22 5.21
C THR A 42 -4.59 3.09 4.04
N TYR A 43 -5.55 3.74 3.43
CA TYR A 43 -5.29 4.77 2.44
C TYR A 43 -6.22 5.97 2.64
N GLU A 44 -5.76 7.12 2.20
CA GLU A 44 -6.57 8.33 2.08
C GLU A 44 -6.35 8.97 0.71
N MET A 45 -7.33 9.74 0.26
CA MET A 45 -7.23 10.45 -1.02
C MET A 45 -7.63 11.91 -0.87
N SER A 46 -6.89 12.78 -1.54
CA SER A 46 -7.23 14.19 -1.66
C SER A 46 -7.24 14.65 -3.13
N TYR A 47 -8.03 15.67 -3.41
CA TYR A 47 -8.07 16.36 -4.69
C TYR A 47 -7.85 17.85 -4.49
N LYS A 48 -6.81 18.40 -5.13
CA LYS A 48 -6.39 19.80 -4.97
C LYS A 48 -6.26 20.24 -3.49
N GLY A 49 -5.70 19.35 -2.66
CA GLY A 49 -5.50 19.56 -1.23
C GLY A 49 -6.74 19.40 -0.35
N LYS A 50 -7.91 19.08 -0.92
CA LYS A 50 -9.12 18.78 -0.15
C LYS A 50 -9.29 17.28 -0.02
N THR A 51 -9.55 16.79 1.20
CA THR A 51 -9.82 15.37 1.45
C THR A 51 -11.09 14.93 0.73
N VAL A 52 -10.98 13.91 -0.11
CA VAL A 52 -12.09 13.26 -0.83
C VAL A 52 -12.43 11.94 -0.17
N CYS A 53 -11.42 11.17 0.22
CA CYS A 53 -11.57 9.92 0.97
C CYS A 53 -10.78 10.05 2.27
N LYS A 54 -11.47 9.93 3.40
CA LYS A 54 -10.84 9.87 4.72
C LYS A 54 -10.05 8.57 4.86
N PRO A 55 -9.14 8.44 5.85
CA PRO A 55 -8.43 7.20 6.09
C PRO A 55 -9.39 6.01 6.11
N SER A 56 -9.21 5.10 5.18
CA SER A 56 -10.05 3.93 4.94
C SER A 56 -9.21 2.68 5.00
N HIS A 57 -9.74 1.65 5.66
CA HIS A 57 -9.03 0.39 5.84
C HIS A 57 -9.06 -0.45 4.57
N LEU A 58 -7.95 -1.13 4.34
CA LEU A 58 -7.78 -2.13 3.29
C LEU A 58 -7.54 -3.50 3.93
N GLY A 59 -7.81 -4.55 3.18
CA GLY A 59 -7.59 -5.92 3.59
C GLY A 59 -8.52 -6.89 2.88
N LEU A 60 -8.32 -8.17 3.14
CA LEU A 60 -9.13 -9.26 2.58
C LEU A 60 -9.58 -10.17 3.71
N GLU A 61 -10.88 -10.30 3.88
CA GLU A 61 -11.46 -11.32 4.73
C GLU A 61 -11.65 -12.59 3.91
N LEU A 62 -10.93 -13.64 4.27
CA LEU A 62 -10.93 -14.89 3.54
C LEU A 62 -11.80 -15.93 4.25
N ALA A 63 -12.50 -16.76 3.47
CA ALA A 63 -13.19 -17.92 4.01
C ALA A 63 -12.18 -18.90 4.62
N LYS A 64 -12.61 -19.61 5.69
CA LYS A 64 -11.80 -20.68 6.30
C LYS A 64 -11.48 -21.76 5.26
N ASP A 65 -10.20 -22.01 5.07
CA ASP A 65 -9.74 -23.10 4.23
C ASP A 65 -9.68 -24.41 5.03
N LYS A 66 -10.62 -25.31 4.81
CA LYS A 66 -10.69 -26.62 5.48
C LYS A 66 -9.56 -27.57 5.06
N HIS A 67 -8.84 -27.25 3.99
CA HIS A 67 -7.72 -28.03 3.46
C HIS A 67 -6.37 -27.34 3.71
N ALA A 68 -6.37 -26.21 4.42
CA ALA A 68 -5.14 -25.53 4.75
C ALA A 68 -4.24 -26.38 5.67
N SER A 69 -2.94 -26.21 5.54
CA SER A 69 -1.98 -26.79 6.47
C SER A 69 -2.26 -26.28 7.89
N LYS A 70 -2.01 -27.14 8.89
CA LYS A 70 -2.19 -26.79 10.30
C LYS A 70 -1.55 -25.44 10.67
N GLY A 71 -2.33 -24.55 11.24
CA GLY A 71 -1.91 -23.19 11.59
C GLY A 71 -2.12 -22.15 10.48
N MET A 72 -2.69 -22.54 9.33
CA MET A 72 -3.05 -21.65 8.22
C MET A 72 -4.57 -21.64 7.94
N GLU A 73 -5.37 -22.24 8.83
CA GLU A 73 -6.81 -22.45 8.66
C GLU A 73 -7.60 -21.11 8.75
N GLU A 74 -7.05 -20.14 9.49
CA GLU A 74 -7.64 -18.80 9.63
C GLU A 74 -6.70 -17.76 9.05
N THR A 75 -6.89 -17.46 7.78
CA THR A 75 -6.10 -16.44 7.09
C THR A 75 -6.94 -15.20 6.88
N ASN A 76 -6.99 -14.37 7.90
CA ASN A 76 -7.51 -13.03 7.78
C ASN A 76 -6.36 -12.11 7.36
N LEU A 77 -6.48 -11.49 6.19
CA LEU A 77 -5.50 -10.53 5.65
C LEU A 77 -5.97 -9.09 5.90
N MET A 78 -6.41 -8.80 7.13
CA MET A 78 -6.90 -7.48 7.52
C MET A 78 -5.87 -6.64 8.27
N ASP A 79 -5.02 -7.27 9.08
CA ASP A 79 -4.04 -6.60 9.94
C ASP A 79 -2.76 -7.44 10.13
N GLY A 80 -1.88 -7.01 11.05
CA GLY A 80 -0.64 -7.72 11.36
C GLY A 80 0.42 -7.61 10.27
N PHE A 81 0.27 -6.67 9.33
CA PHE A 81 1.22 -6.47 8.25
C PHE A 81 2.41 -5.61 8.68
N THR A 82 3.54 -5.93 8.07
CA THR A 82 4.75 -5.11 8.06
C THR A 82 5.09 -4.80 6.61
N GLU A 83 5.45 -3.55 6.32
CA GLU A 83 5.92 -3.16 5.01
C GLU A 83 7.33 -3.73 4.77
N THR A 84 7.51 -4.41 3.64
CA THR A 84 8.80 -4.98 3.23
C THR A 84 9.48 -4.17 2.12
N GLY A 85 8.75 -3.26 1.51
CA GLY A 85 9.28 -2.35 0.51
C GLY A 85 8.17 -1.68 -0.30
N SER A 86 8.54 -0.63 -0.99
CA SER A 86 7.66 0.08 -1.90
C SER A 86 8.43 0.68 -3.06
N LYS A 87 7.71 0.93 -4.14
CA LYS A 87 8.25 1.64 -5.30
C LYS A 87 7.18 2.47 -5.98
N THR A 88 7.61 3.51 -6.68
CA THR A 88 6.75 4.33 -7.54
C THR A 88 7.26 4.27 -8.98
N SER A 89 6.33 4.39 -9.93
CA SER A 89 6.62 4.46 -11.35
C SER A 89 5.61 5.34 -12.06
N THR A 90 5.93 5.74 -13.28
CA THR A 90 5.05 6.50 -14.18
C THR A 90 4.82 5.67 -15.43
N PHE A 91 3.58 5.67 -15.92
CA PHE A 91 3.19 5.04 -17.17
C PHE A 91 2.46 6.04 -18.05
N ASP A 92 2.84 6.10 -19.32
CA ASP A 92 2.23 6.98 -20.31
C ASP A 92 2.23 6.30 -21.67
N GLU A 93 1.08 5.87 -22.11
CA GLU A 93 0.87 5.21 -23.41
C GLU A 93 -0.35 5.80 -24.10
N THR A 94 -0.25 5.92 -25.39
CA THR A 94 -1.37 6.34 -26.24
C THR A 94 -1.61 5.29 -27.31
N TRP A 95 -2.85 4.84 -27.42
CA TRP A 95 -3.26 3.83 -28.38
C TRP A 95 -4.54 4.23 -29.12
N LYS A 96 -4.77 3.64 -30.27
CA LYS A 96 -5.97 3.85 -31.09
C LYS A 96 -6.83 2.59 -31.03
N PRO A 97 -8.06 2.66 -30.53
CA PRO A 97 -8.97 1.52 -30.57
C PRO A 97 -9.34 1.19 -32.01
N VAL A 98 -9.64 -0.07 -32.26
CA VAL A 98 -10.09 -0.54 -33.62
C VAL A 98 -11.45 0.08 -33.97
N TRP A 99 -12.29 0.29 -32.97
CA TRP A 99 -13.60 0.94 -33.08
C TRP A 99 -13.97 1.60 -31.74
N GLY A 100 -14.87 2.57 -31.77
CA GLY A 100 -15.32 3.32 -30.58
C GLY A 100 -15.54 4.79 -30.88
N GLU A 101 -16.10 5.51 -29.92
CA GLU A 101 -16.40 6.95 -30.04
C GLU A 101 -15.12 7.81 -29.96
N THR A 102 -14.09 7.31 -29.32
CA THR A 102 -12.82 8.03 -29.10
C THR A 102 -11.75 7.49 -30.02
N ALA A 103 -11.20 8.34 -30.89
CA ALA A 103 -10.16 7.96 -31.85
C ALA A 103 -8.80 7.66 -31.21
N THR A 104 -8.55 8.18 -30.00
CA THR A 104 -7.26 8.04 -29.32
C THR A 104 -7.48 7.98 -27.83
N ILE A 105 -6.92 6.98 -27.15
CA ILE A 105 -6.99 6.80 -25.70
C ILE A 105 -5.59 6.94 -25.12
N ARG A 106 -5.41 7.85 -24.18
CA ARG A 106 -4.18 7.98 -23.41
C ARG A 106 -4.35 7.32 -22.06
N ASN A 107 -3.47 6.38 -21.74
CA ASN A 107 -3.35 5.74 -20.44
C ASN A 107 -2.14 6.31 -19.71
N HIS A 108 -2.38 7.33 -18.87
CA HIS A 108 -1.34 8.08 -18.18
C HIS A 108 -1.63 8.11 -16.68
N TYR A 109 -0.73 7.53 -15.88
CA TYR A 109 -0.86 7.46 -14.44
C TYR A 109 0.51 7.38 -13.75
N ASN A 110 0.54 7.74 -12.47
CA ASN A 110 1.61 7.35 -11.56
C ASN A 110 1.14 6.16 -10.73
N GLU A 111 2.05 5.22 -10.50
CA GLU A 111 1.78 4.00 -9.75
C GLU A 111 2.63 3.96 -8.49
N MET A 112 2.02 3.48 -7.41
CA MET A 112 2.71 3.11 -6.17
C MET A 112 2.41 1.66 -5.87
N GLU A 113 3.46 0.88 -5.66
CA GLU A 113 3.41 -0.50 -5.25
C GLU A 113 3.94 -0.60 -3.82
N VAL A 114 3.17 -1.23 -2.94
CA VAL A 114 3.54 -1.46 -1.54
C VAL A 114 3.51 -2.95 -1.25
N ASN A 115 4.64 -3.49 -0.84
CA ASN A 115 4.81 -4.90 -0.50
C ASN A 115 4.69 -5.10 1.01
N LEU A 116 3.80 -5.98 1.41
CA LEU A 116 3.45 -6.25 2.79
C LEU A 116 3.65 -7.73 3.12
N ASN A 117 4.17 -8.00 4.31
CA ASN A 117 4.29 -9.33 4.88
C ASN A 117 3.44 -9.45 6.14
N GLN A 118 2.66 -10.51 6.24
CA GLN A 118 1.96 -10.90 7.47
C GLN A 118 2.66 -12.11 8.07
N ALA A 119 3.43 -11.89 9.13
CA ALA A 119 4.27 -12.92 9.74
C ALA A 119 3.44 -14.09 10.32
N SER A 120 2.25 -13.84 10.85
CA SER A 120 1.37 -14.85 11.45
C SER A 120 0.92 -15.91 10.45
N SER A 121 0.58 -15.50 9.23
CA SER A 121 0.14 -16.40 8.14
C SER A 121 1.26 -16.78 7.17
N LYS A 122 2.44 -16.16 7.30
CA LYS A 122 3.57 -16.28 6.35
C LYS A 122 3.19 -15.88 4.92
N ARG A 123 2.23 -14.98 4.76
CA ARG A 123 1.75 -14.51 3.46
C ARG A 123 2.28 -13.12 3.14
N ASN A 124 2.50 -12.92 1.86
CA ASN A 124 2.81 -11.61 1.30
C ASN A 124 1.63 -11.14 0.47
N ILE A 125 1.36 -9.86 0.50
CA ILE A 125 0.45 -9.20 -0.43
C ILE A 125 1.12 -7.95 -0.98
N THR A 126 0.81 -7.63 -2.20
CA THR A 126 1.19 -6.36 -2.80
C THR A 126 -0.07 -5.54 -3.04
N ILE A 127 -0.06 -4.29 -2.59
CA ILE A 127 -1.14 -3.34 -2.88
C ILE A 127 -0.59 -2.36 -3.91
N ARG A 128 -1.28 -2.27 -5.05
CA ARG A 128 -0.89 -1.41 -6.15
C ARG A 128 -1.92 -0.31 -6.37
N PHE A 129 -1.50 0.94 -6.29
CA PHE A 129 -2.31 2.14 -6.55
C PHE A 129 -1.91 2.74 -7.89
N ARG A 130 -2.88 2.97 -8.77
CA ARG A 130 -2.71 3.76 -9.99
C ARG A 130 -3.50 5.05 -9.85
N VAL A 131 -2.78 6.16 -9.92
CA VAL A 131 -3.36 7.49 -9.71
C VAL A 131 -3.35 8.25 -11.01
N TYR A 132 -4.55 8.50 -11.52
CA TYR A 132 -4.84 9.24 -12.74
C TYR A 132 -5.23 10.69 -12.39
N ASP A 133 -5.25 11.57 -13.37
CA ASP A 133 -5.64 12.97 -13.19
C ASP A 133 -7.11 13.15 -12.77
N TYR A 134 -7.92 12.11 -12.96
CA TYR A 134 -9.37 12.10 -12.68
C TYR A 134 -9.79 11.08 -11.61
N GLY A 135 -8.86 10.37 -11.00
CA GLY A 135 -9.18 9.41 -9.95
C GLY A 135 -8.08 8.40 -9.69
N MET A 136 -8.42 7.36 -8.94
CA MET A 136 -7.48 6.28 -8.68
C MET A 136 -8.14 4.91 -8.76
N GLY A 137 -7.33 3.88 -9.04
CA GLY A 137 -7.68 2.48 -8.89
C GLY A 137 -6.68 1.78 -7.98
N LEU A 138 -7.12 0.75 -7.28
CA LEU A 138 -6.24 -0.12 -6.50
C LEU A 138 -6.52 -1.59 -6.81
N ARG A 139 -5.50 -2.43 -6.60
CA ARG A 139 -5.65 -3.89 -6.64
C ARG A 139 -4.71 -4.57 -5.66
N TYR A 140 -5.08 -5.77 -5.26
CA TYR A 140 -4.23 -6.70 -4.51
C TYR A 140 -3.57 -7.68 -5.47
N GLU A 141 -2.32 -8.03 -5.18
CA GLU A 141 -1.51 -9.04 -5.88
C GLU A 141 -0.85 -9.99 -4.88
#